data_9b2e47b8f0eb370cb79bb0fc85f0ba41
#
_entry.id   9b2e47b8f0eb370cb79bb0fc85f0ba41
#
_cell.length_a   1.000
_cell.length_b   1.000
_cell.length_c   1.000
_cell.angle_alpha   90.00
_cell.angle_beta   90.00
_cell.angle_gamma   90.00
#
_symmetry.space_group_name_H-M   'P 1'
#
loop_
_entity.id
_entity.type
_entity.pdbx_description
1 polymer ?
#
loop_
_entity_poly.entity_id
_entity_poly.type
_entity_poly.pdbx_seq_one_letter_code
_entity_poly.pdbx_strand_id
1 'polypeptide(L)'
;MIICRDRKKFNKKSAKKKINKCLKHNFYYGQREWAYKNVKPRIIAEKYMEDETAKKLGSLGLTDYKFFCFNGKPEFVYVSCGLDNHETAQISFLTMKWEFADFKRKDYQGLTILPDKPKKFDEMIEYAKMLAENEKFVRIDFYEINSRVYFSEITYYPCGGFMPFDPIEWDNKIGKMIKI
;
A
#
# COMPACT_ATOMS: atom_id res chain seq x y z
N MET A 1 -7.73 11.99 1.54
CA MET A 1 -8.88 11.07 1.49
C MET A 1 -10.09 11.69 2.17
N ILE A 2 -11.32 11.33 1.78
CA ILE A 2 -12.60 11.70 2.42
C ILE A 2 -13.38 10.42 2.59
N ILE A 3 -13.81 10.12 3.81
CA ILE A 3 -14.58 8.90 4.13
C ILE A 3 -16.03 9.30 4.42
N CYS A 4 -16.96 8.57 3.82
CA CYS A 4 -18.42 8.71 4.06
C CYS A 4 -18.97 7.38 4.57
N ARG A 5 -19.00 7.21 5.90
CA ARG A 5 -19.62 6.03 6.54
C ARG A 5 -21.14 6.14 6.64
N ASP A 6 -21.66 7.34 6.80
CA ASP A 6 -23.10 7.62 6.88
C ASP A 6 -23.44 8.80 5.98
N ARG A 7 -24.22 8.52 4.94
CA ARG A 7 -24.63 9.53 3.95
C ARG A 7 -25.48 10.67 4.56
N LYS A 8 -26.22 10.40 5.62
CA LYS A 8 -27.06 11.40 6.30
C LYS A 8 -26.23 12.41 7.09
N LYS A 9 -25.09 11.96 7.64
CA LYS A 9 -24.15 12.78 8.42
C LYS A 9 -23.03 13.39 7.59
N PHE A 10 -22.97 13.09 6.30
CA PHE A 10 -21.87 13.49 5.43
C PHE A 10 -21.94 14.97 5.02
N ASN A 11 -20.90 15.73 5.34
CA ASN A 11 -20.81 17.14 4.98
C ASN A 11 -20.35 17.32 3.52
N LYS A 12 -21.30 17.34 2.59
CA LYS A 12 -21.05 17.49 1.15
C LYS A 12 -20.33 18.80 0.81
N LYS A 13 -20.63 19.91 1.50
CA LYS A 13 -20.02 21.22 1.22
C LYS A 13 -18.53 21.22 1.55
N SER A 14 -18.15 20.67 2.71
CA SER A 14 -16.76 20.52 3.12
C SER A 14 -16.01 19.56 2.16
N ALA A 15 -16.60 18.41 1.83
CA ALA A 15 -16.03 17.46 0.89
C ALA A 15 -15.76 18.09 -0.49
N LYS A 16 -16.75 18.80 -1.06
CA LYS A 16 -16.60 19.51 -2.34
C LYS A 16 -15.49 20.55 -2.29
N LYS A 17 -15.37 21.33 -1.20
CA LYS A 17 -14.29 22.31 -1.01
C LYS A 17 -12.92 21.64 -1.02
N LYS A 18 -12.76 20.54 -0.27
CA LYS A 18 -11.50 19.77 -0.21
C LYS A 18 -11.13 19.18 -1.57
N ILE A 19 -12.07 18.53 -2.25
CA ILE A 19 -11.89 17.94 -3.59
C ILE A 19 -11.46 19.01 -4.60
N ASN A 20 -12.19 20.13 -4.68
CA ASN A 20 -11.88 21.22 -5.61
C ASN A 20 -10.50 21.83 -5.33
N LYS A 21 -10.05 21.87 -4.08
CA LYS A 21 -8.68 22.28 -3.74
C LYS A 21 -7.66 21.28 -4.28
N CYS A 22 -7.87 19.97 -4.07
CA CYS A 22 -6.95 18.93 -4.55
C CYS A 22 -6.85 18.89 -6.08
N LEU A 23 -7.95 19.06 -6.81
CA LEU A 23 -7.97 19.07 -8.28
C LEU A 23 -7.15 20.20 -8.91
N LYS A 24 -6.85 21.28 -8.17
CA LYS A 24 -6.03 22.40 -8.65
C LYS A 24 -4.52 22.14 -8.49
N HIS A 25 -4.12 21.05 -7.85
CA HIS A 25 -2.73 20.72 -7.61
C HIS A 25 -2.34 19.47 -8.38
N ASN A 26 -1.21 19.53 -9.08
CA ASN A 26 -0.59 18.35 -9.66
C ASN A 26 0.32 17.73 -8.57
N PHE A 27 0.14 16.44 -8.31
CA PHE A 27 0.89 15.66 -7.31
C PHE A 27 2.41 15.75 -7.53
N TYR A 28 2.84 15.73 -8.78
CA TYR A 28 4.25 15.81 -9.16
C TYR A 28 5.00 16.98 -8.48
N TYR A 29 4.39 18.14 -8.38
CA TYR A 29 5.08 19.32 -7.81
C TYR A 29 5.36 19.21 -6.30
N GLY A 30 4.70 18.30 -5.60
CA GLY A 30 4.96 18.03 -4.17
C GLY A 30 6.21 17.19 -3.95
N GLN A 31 6.29 16.03 -4.61
CA GLN A 31 7.32 15.03 -4.37
C GLN A 31 8.33 14.89 -5.53
N ARG A 32 8.06 15.51 -6.66
CA ARG A 32 8.87 15.40 -7.89
C ARG A 32 8.97 13.97 -8.45
N GLU A 33 8.02 13.12 -8.13
CA GLU A 33 7.94 11.74 -8.61
C GLU A 33 7.58 11.70 -10.10
N TRP A 34 8.57 11.36 -10.93
CA TRP A 34 8.49 11.55 -12.38
C TRP A 34 7.34 10.80 -13.07
N ALA A 35 7.03 9.58 -12.61
CA ALA A 35 5.94 8.78 -13.19
C ALA A 35 4.58 9.50 -13.14
N TYR A 36 4.37 10.40 -12.17
CA TYR A 36 3.10 11.10 -11.98
C TYR A 36 3.05 12.50 -12.62
N LYS A 37 4.13 12.95 -13.30
CA LYS A 37 4.24 14.31 -13.85
C LYS A 37 3.09 14.67 -14.79
N ASN A 38 2.71 13.75 -15.65
CA ASN A 38 1.68 13.98 -16.67
C ASN A 38 0.31 13.42 -16.31
N VAL A 39 0.15 12.91 -15.09
CA VAL A 39 -1.14 12.40 -14.59
C VAL A 39 -2.05 13.57 -14.25
N LYS A 40 -3.14 13.70 -14.98
CA LYS A 40 -4.15 14.73 -14.71
C LYS A 40 -4.86 14.44 -13.39
N PRO A 41 -5.03 15.45 -12.50
CA PRO A 41 -5.80 15.27 -11.27
C PRO A 41 -7.21 14.77 -11.56
N ARG A 42 -7.62 13.72 -10.85
CA ARG A 42 -8.95 13.10 -10.97
C ARG A 42 -9.52 12.81 -9.59
N ILE A 43 -10.83 12.59 -9.54
CA ILE A 43 -11.54 12.11 -8.36
C ILE A 43 -11.86 10.64 -8.58
N ILE A 44 -11.51 9.82 -7.63
CA ILE A 44 -11.93 8.42 -7.55
C ILE A 44 -12.88 8.30 -6.37
N ALA A 45 -14.00 7.64 -6.56
CA ALA A 45 -14.94 7.31 -5.50
C ALA A 45 -15.11 5.79 -5.45
N GLU A 46 -14.78 5.22 -4.30
CA GLU A 46 -14.86 3.78 -4.06
C GLU A 46 -15.94 3.49 -3.03
N LYS A 47 -16.49 2.29 -3.07
CA LYS A 47 -17.40 1.80 -2.04
C LYS A 47 -16.62 1.69 -0.74
N TYR A 48 -17.19 2.20 0.36
CA TYR A 48 -16.63 1.97 1.68
C TYR A 48 -16.74 0.47 2.01
N MET A 49 -15.61 -0.12 2.32
CA MET A 49 -15.48 -1.55 2.62
C MET A 49 -14.91 -1.72 4.03
N GLU A 50 -15.26 -2.82 4.69
CA GLU A 50 -14.77 -3.19 6.01
C GLU A 50 -14.22 -4.61 5.94
N ASP A 51 -13.13 -4.85 6.66
CA ASP A 51 -12.47 -6.14 6.76
C ASP A 51 -12.61 -6.68 8.18
N GLU A 52 -13.16 -7.89 8.28
CA GLU A 52 -13.32 -8.61 9.56
C GLU A 52 -11.96 -8.94 10.20
N THR A 53 -10.92 -9.18 9.38
CA THR A 53 -9.56 -9.47 9.87
C THR A 53 -8.96 -8.24 10.53
N ALA A 54 -9.06 -7.09 9.90
CA ALA A 54 -8.61 -5.82 10.48
C ALA A 54 -9.34 -5.50 11.80
N LYS A 55 -10.65 -5.77 11.88
CA LYS A 55 -11.42 -5.61 13.12
C LYS A 55 -10.93 -6.50 14.25
N LYS A 56 -10.60 -7.77 13.97
CA LYS A 56 -10.03 -8.71 14.96
C LYS A 56 -8.67 -8.26 15.48
N LEU A 57 -7.88 -7.58 14.66
CA LEU A 57 -6.59 -6.99 15.01
C LEU A 57 -6.71 -5.61 15.69
N GLY A 58 -7.93 -5.18 16.02
CA GLY A 58 -8.19 -3.90 16.68
C GLY A 58 -8.11 -2.68 15.77
N SER A 59 -7.97 -2.88 14.46
CA SER A 59 -7.98 -1.82 13.47
C SER A 59 -9.39 -1.60 12.90
N LEU A 60 -9.72 -0.34 12.61
CA LEU A 60 -10.95 0.02 11.88
C LEU A 60 -10.74 0.09 10.36
N GLY A 61 -9.48 -0.06 9.90
CA GLY A 61 -9.10 0.00 8.50
C GLY A 61 -9.06 -1.36 7.80
N LEU A 62 -8.74 -1.34 6.52
CA LEU A 62 -8.46 -2.53 5.73
C LEU A 62 -7.00 -2.97 5.96
N THR A 63 -6.74 -4.28 5.92
CA THR A 63 -5.38 -4.78 5.86
C THR A 63 -4.86 -4.61 4.44
N ASP A 64 -3.76 -3.87 4.29
CA ASP A 64 -3.08 -3.68 3.02
C ASP A 64 -2.03 -4.77 2.80
N TYR A 65 -2.06 -5.39 1.63
CA TYR A 65 -1.06 -6.33 1.13
C TYR A 65 -0.33 -5.67 -0.04
N LYS A 66 0.87 -5.13 0.22
CA LYS A 66 1.64 -4.30 -0.71
C LYS A 66 2.81 -5.09 -1.26
N PHE A 67 2.68 -5.59 -2.48
CA PHE A 67 3.69 -6.41 -3.13
C PHE A 67 4.79 -5.57 -3.74
N PHE A 68 6.01 -5.74 -3.28
CA PHE A 68 7.22 -5.15 -3.86
C PHE A 68 7.70 -6.07 -4.97
N CYS A 69 7.54 -5.62 -6.20
CA CYS A 69 7.85 -6.36 -7.41
C CYS A 69 9.13 -5.83 -8.04
N PHE A 70 10.05 -6.73 -8.36
CA PHE A 70 11.32 -6.43 -9.00
C PHE A 70 11.42 -7.22 -10.30
N ASN A 71 11.63 -6.50 -11.42
CA ASN A 71 11.76 -7.10 -12.76
C ASN A 71 10.59 -8.07 -13.06
N GLY A 72 9.37 -7.62 -12.80
CA GLY A 72 8.14 -8.37 -13.01
C GLY A 72 7.81 -9.42 -11.96
N LYS A 73 8.59 -9.56 -10.88
CA LYS A 73 8.39 -10.60 -9.86
C LYS A 73 8.16 -10.01 -8.48
N PRO A 74 7.10 -10.41 -7.75
CA PRO A 74 6.93 -10.08 -6.35
C PRO A 74 7.96 -10.83 -5.50
N GLU A 75 8.75 -10.10 -4.71
CA GLU A 75 9.79 -10.66 -3.85
C GLU A 75 9.43 -10.50 -2.37
N PHE A 76 8.73 -9.42 -2.03
CA PHE A 76 8.28 -9.15 -0.66
C PHE A 76 6.85 -8.65 -0.68
N VAL A 77 6.11 -8.95 0.39
CA VAL A 77 4.83 -8.31 0.68
C VAL A 77 4.96 -7.50 1.98
N TYR A 78 4.56 -6.26 1.90
CA TYR A 78 4.49 -5.35 3.04
C TYR A 78 3.06 -5.40 3.58
N VAL A 79 2.90 -5.94 4.78
CA VAL A 79 1.59 -6.01 5.44
C VAL A 79 1.48 -4.87 6.43
N SER A 80 0.43 -4.10 6.33
CA SER A 80 0.16 -2.98 7.23
C SER A 80 -1.24 -3.03 7.80
N CYS A 81 -1.33 -2.78 9.11
CA CYS A 81 -2.56 -2.71 9.87
C CYS A 81 -2.63 -1.37 10.60
N GLY A 82 -3.83 -0.78 10.68
CA GLY A 82 -4.04 0.41 11.49
C GLY A 82 -3.44 1.70 10.95
N LEU A 83 -3.26 1.82 9.62
CA LEU A 83 -2.67 3.02 8.98
C LEU A 83 -3.52 4.30 9.11
N ASP A 84 -4.72 4.21 9.61
CA ASP A 84 -5.58 5.35 9.96
C ASP A 84 -5.05 6.14 11.17
N ASN A 85 -4.19 5.51 12.01
CA ASN A 85 -3.45 6.18 13.07
C ASN A 85 -1.96 5.80 13.00
N HIS A 86 -1.10 6.75 12.60
CA HIS A 86 0.33 6.54 12.47
C HIS A 86 1.05 6.11 13.77
N GLU A 87 0.53 6.48 14.93
CA GLU A 87 1.13 6.13 16.22
C GLU A 87 0.94 4.65 16.59
N THR A 88 -0.13 4.03 16.10
CA THR A 88 -0.48 2.64 16.38
C THR A 88 -0.32 1.71 15.17
N ALA A 89 0.02 2.26 14.02
CA ALA A 89 0.24 1.49 12.80
C ALA A 89 1.40 0.52 12.97
N GLN A 90 1.16 -0.73 12.61
CA GLN A 90 2.17 -1.78 12.58
C GLN A 90 2.41 -2.24 11.15
N ILE A 91 3.68 -2.48 10.82
CA ILE A 91 4.11 -2.76 9.47
C ILE A 91 5.20 -3.82 9.49
N SER A 92 5.05 -4.86 8.69
CA SER A 92 6.11 -5.85 8.49
C SER A 92 6.26 -6.22 7.03
N PHE A 93 7.50 -6.51 6.64
CA PHE A 93 7.80 -7.17 5.38
C PHE A 93 7.79 -8.68 5.59
N LEU A 94 7.14 -9.38 4.69
CA LEU A 94 7.11 -10.83 4.62
C LEU A 94 7.65 -11.29 3.28
N THR A 95 8.22 -12.50 3.26
CA THR A 95 8.61 -13.20 2.04
C THR A 95 7.39 -13.76 1.31
N MET A 96 7.57 -14.22 0.08
CA MET A 96 6.49 -14.91 -0.66
C MET A 96 6.12 -16.28 -0.04
N LYS A 97 6.90 -16.79 0.93
CA LYS A 97 6.55 -17.97 1.73
C LYS A 97 5.70 -17.65 2.96
N TRP A 98 5.35 -16.38 3.16
CA TRP A 98 4.63 -15.89 4.33
C TRP A 98 5.43 -16.01 5.63
N GLU A 99 6.70 -15.65 5.60
CA GLU A 99 7.63 -15.60 6.73
C GLU A 99 8.10 -14.16 6.89
N PHE A 100 8.45 -13.73 8.12
CA PHE A 100 9.05 -12.42 8.30
C PHE A 100 10.33 -12.29 7.46
N ALA A 101 10.47 -11.17 6.77
CA ALA A 101 11.72 -10.84 6.09
C ALA A 101 12.79 -10.43 7.13
N ASP A 102 14.06 -10.57 6.74
CA ASP A 102 15.23 -10.23 7.59
C ASP A 102 15.43 -8.71 7.73
N PHE A 103 14.42 -7.92 7.39
CA PHE A 103 14.44 -6.46 7.49
C PHE A 103 13.05 -5.90 7.79
N LYS A 104 13.04 -4.67 8.29
CA LYS A 104 11.81 -3.93 8.63
C LYS A 104 11.95 -2.46 8.23
N ARG A 105 10.87 -1.72 8.33
CA ARG A 105 10.91 -0.26 8.32
C ARG A 105 11.44 0.26 9.66
N LYS A 106 12.35 1.24 9.60
CA LYS A 106 12.93 1.87 10.80
C LYS A 106 11.94 2.81 11.50
N ASP A 107 11.01 3.39 10.75
CA ASP A 107 10.08 4.44 11.18
C ASP A 107 8.71 3.92 11.63
N TYR A 108 8.52 2.60 11.67
CA TYR A 108 7.30 1.94 12.18
C TYR A 108 7.63 0.75 13.07
N GLN A 109 6.69 0.43 13.94
CA GLN A 109 6.77 -0.83 14.71
C GLN A 109 6.44 -2.01 13.79
N GLY A 110 7.21 -3.08 13.91
CA GLY A 110 6.91 -4.35 13.27
C GLY A 110 5.76 -5.07 13.97
N LEU A 111 5.08 -5.95 13.23
CA LEU A 111 4.18 -6.95 13.82
C LEU A 111 5.01 -7.90 14.70
N THR A 112 4.53 -8.19 15.89
CA THR A 112 5.19 -9.15 16.81
C THR A 112 4.74 -10.59 16.59
N ILE A 113 3.59 -10.76 15.95
CA ILE A 113 3.00 -12.06 15.63
C ILE A 113 2.76 -12.08 14.12
N LEU A 114 3.14 -13.19 13.50
CA LEU A 114 2.88 -13.40 12.08
C LEU A 114 1.35 -13.42 11.86
N PRO A 115 0.80 -12.54 11.02
CA PRO A 115 -0.63 -12.53 10.75
C PRO A 115 -1.05 -13.77 9.97
N ASP A 116 -2.32 -14.13 10.06
CA ASP A 116 -2.88 -15.21 9.24
C ASP A 116 -2.65 -14.92 7.75
N LYS A 117 -2.17 -15.94 7.03
CA LYS A 117 -2.00 -15.85 5.57
C LYS A 117 -3.36 -15.63 4.92
N PRO A 118 -3.55 -14.61 4.07
CA PRO A 118 -4.82 -14.42 3.38
C PRO A 118 -5.13 -15.62 2.49
N LYS A 119 -6.40 -16.02 2.43
CA LYS A 119 -6.85 -17.18 1.67
C LYS A 119 -6.54 -17.07 0.17
N LYS A 120 -6.46 -15.84 -0.31
CA LYS A 120 -6.23 -15.50 -1.72
C LYS A 120 -4.82 -14.98 -1.99
N PHE A 121 -3.86 -15.31 -1.13
CA PHE A 121 -2.49 -14.84 -1.26
C PHE A 121 -1.85 -15.26 -2.59
N ASP A 122 -2.05 -16.50 -2.99
CA ASP A 122 -1.46 -17.02 -4.24
C ASP A 122 -2.13 -16.35 -5.47
N GLU A 123 -3.42 -16.03 -5.40
CA GLU A 123 -4.12 -15.25 -6.43
C GLU A 123 -3.58 -13.80 -6.49
N MET A 124 -3.27 -13.18 -5.34
CA MET A 124 -2.61 -11.85 -5.31
C MET A 124 -1.22 -11.88 -5.94
N ILE A 125 -0.44 -12.94 -5.71
CA ILE A 125 0.89 -13.12 -6.32
C ILE A 125 0.77 -13.14 -7.85
N GLU A 126 -0.20 -13.88 -8.40
CA GLU A 126 -0.39 -13.94 -9.86
C GLU A 126 -0.83 -12.59 -10.42
N TYR A 127 -1.74 -11.88 -9.76
CA TYR A 127 -2.11 -10.53 -10.18
C TYR A 127 -0.94 -9.54 -10.06
N ALA A 128 -0.12 -9.65 -9.01
CA ALA A 128 1.08 -8.83 -8.87
C ALA A 128 2.07 -9.05 -10.01
N LYS A 129 2.30 -10.30 -10.42
CA LYS A 129 3.14 -10.65 -11.60
C LYS A 129 2.58 -10.04 -12.88
N MET A 130 1.29 -10.20 -13.13
CA MET A 130 0.64 -9.67 -14.34
C MET A 130 0.76 -8.14 -14.42
N LEU A 131 0.53 -7.44 -13.30
CA LEU A 131 0.57 -5.98 -13.25
C LEU A 131 1.98 -5.41 -13.27
N ALA A 132 2.98 -6.20 -12.84
CA ALA A 132 4.39 -5.79 -12.79
C ALA A 132 5.22 -6.27 -13.99
N GLU A 133 4.65 -6.97 -14.97
CA GLU A 133 5.34 -7.74 -16.01
C GLU A 133 6.50 -6.99 -16.69
N ASN A 134 6.32 -5.71 -17.01
CA ASN A 134 7.31 -4.92 -17.74
C ASN A 134 8.03 -3.89 -16.85
N GLU A 135 7.81 -3.94 -15.53
CA GLU A 135 8.35 -2.95 -14.61
C GLU A 135 9.65 -3.43 -13.96
N LYS A 136 10.66 -2.58 -13.94
CA LYS A 136 11.92 -2.86 -13.21
C LYS A 136 11.70 -2.87 -11.71
N PHE A 137 10.86 -1.97 -11.23
CA PHE A 137 10.37 -1.91 -9.86
C PHE A 137 8.99 -1.27 -9.83
N VAL A 138 8.08 -1.89 -9.08
CA VAL A 138 6.76 -1.33 -8.81
C VAL A 138 6.18 -1.99 -7.55
N ARG A 139 5.40 -1.24 -6.79
CA ARG A 139 4.60 -1.77 -5.68
C ARG A 139 3.15 -1.90 -6.15
N ILE A 140 2.58 -3.08 -5.97
CA ILE A 140 1.18 -3.40 -6.30
C ILE A 140 0.44 -3.70 -5.01
N ASP A 141 -0.63 -2.97 -4.74
CA ASP A 141 -1.36 -3.06 -3.48
C ASP A 141 -2.72 -3.71 -3.67
N PHE A 142 -3.06 -4.62 -2.77
CA PHE A 142 -4.34 -5.33 -2.73
C PHE A 142 -4.96 -5.34 -1.34
N TYR A 143 -6.27 -5.57 -1.32
CA TYR A 143 -7.02 -5.99 -0.13
C TYR A 143 -7.61 -7.38 -0.37
N GLU A 144 -7.79 -8.18 0.71
CA GLU A 144 -8.68 -9.31 0.70
C GLU A 144 -9.88 -9.00 1.59
N ILE A 145 -11.09 -9.06 1.03
CA ILE A 145 -12.32 -8.80 1.76
C ILE A 145 -13.29 -9.94 1.45
N ASN A 146 -13.71 -10.69 2.47
CA ASN A 146 -14.57 -11.83 2.33
C ASN A 146 -14.06 -12.86 1.29
N SER A 147 -12.77 -13.20 1.37
CA SER A 147 -12.06 -14.11 0.46
C SER A 147 -12.11 -13.70 -1.02
N ARG A 148 -12.16 -12.40 -1.29
CA ARG A 148 -12.07 -11.83 -2.64
C ARG A 148 -10.96 -10.78 -2.67
N VAL A 149 -10.13 -10.84 -3.71
CA VAL A 149 -9.07 -9.86 -3.95
C VAL A 149 -9.65 -8.58 -4.55
N TYR A 150 -9.21 -7.45 -4.03
CA TYR A 150 -9.49 -6.12 -4.57
C TYR A 150 -8.18 -5.42 -4.84
N PHE A 151 -8.03 -4.89 -6.05
CA PHE A 151 -6.92 -4.01 -6.39
C PHE A 151 -7.08 -2.68 -5.66
N SER A 152 -5.97 -2.14 -5.14
CA SER A 152 -5.92 -0.86 -4.47
C SER A 152 -5.17 0.19 -5.30
N GLU A 153 -3.85 0.06 -5.41
CA GLU A 153 -3.05 1.03 -6.15
C GLU A 153 -1.77 0.43 -6.75
N ILE A 154 -1.20 1.15 -7.71
CA ILE A 154 0.16 0.95 -8.23
C ILE A 154 1.00 2.12 -7.76
N THR A 155 2.17 1.84 -7.14
CA THR A 155 3.07 2.86 -6.62
C THR A 155 4.47 2.67 -7.20
N TYR A 156 4.95 3.66 -7.92
CA TYR A 156 6.30 3.64 -8.52
C TYR A 156 7.39 4.10 -7.55
N TYR A 157 7.06 5.00 -6.64
CA TYR A 157 8.02 5.59 -5.69
C TYR A 157 7.51 5.47 -4.25
N PRO A 158 7.54 4.26 -3.64
CA PRO A 158 7.15 4.13 -2.23
C PRO A 158 7.97 5.08 -1.35
N CYS A 159 7.28 5.90 -0.55
CA CYS A 159 7.91 6.94 0.27
C CYS A 159 8.81 7.91 -0.52
N GLY A 160 8.48 8.20 -1.78
CA GLY A 160 9.30 9.06 -2.65
C GLY A 160 10.70 8.48 -2.96
N GLY A 161 10.89 7.16 -2.77
CA GLY A 161 12.19 6.48 -2.90
C GLY A 161 13.06 6.55 -1.65
N PHE A 162 12.58 7.11 -0.54
CA PHE A 162 13.35 7.31 0.70
C PHE A 162 12.83 6.48 1.88
N MET A 163 12.36 5.27 1.61
CA MET A 163 11.92 4.36 2.67
C MET A 163 13.10 3.92 3.54
N PRO A 164 13.09 4.17 4.87
CA PRO A 164 14.20 3.79 5.72
C PRO A 164 14.09 2.31 6.11
N PHE A 165 15.16 1.54 5.88
CA PHE A 165 15.26 0.13 6.27
C PHE A 165 16.11 -0.09 7.52
N ASP A 166 15.81 -1.15 8.25
CA ASP A 166 16.57 -1.65 9.38
C ASP A 166 16.68 -3.19 9.28
N PRO A 167 17.89 -3.77 9.16
CA PRO A 167 19.21 -3.12 9.10
C PRO A 167 19.44 -2.31 7.79
N ILE A 168 20.27 -1.25 7.88
CA ILE A 168 20.50 -0.29 6.79
C ILE A 168 21.08 -0.91 5.52
N GLU A 169 21.80 -2.01 5.62
CA GLU A 169 22.37 -2.73 4.45
C GLU A 169 21.29 -3.24 3.49
N TRP A 170 20.02 -3.35 3.95
CA TRP A 170 18.92 -3.75 3.09
C TRP A 170 18.55 -2.68 2.05
N ASP A 171 18.89 -1.42 2.29
CA ASP A 171 18.74 -0.38 1.28
C ASP A 171 19.54 -0.73 0.02
N ASN A 172 20.81 -1.10 0.19
CA ASN A 172 21.67 -1.56 -0.91
C ASN A 172 21.22 -2.90 -1.51
N LYS A 173 20.78 -3.86 -0.66
CA LYS A 173 20.34 -5.17 -1.16
C LYS A 173 19.10 -5.03 -2.05
N ILE A 174 18.11 -4.25 -1.61
CA ILE A 174 16.89 -3.98 -2.36
C ILE A 174 17.20 -3.19 -3.64
N GLY A 175 18.06 -2.18 -3.56
CA GLY A 175 18.48 -1.42 -4.73
C GLY A 175 19.14 -2.30 -5.82
N LYS A 176 19.98 -3.26 -5.43
CA LYS A 176 20.61 -4.22 -6.37
C LYS A 176 19.64 -5.21 -7.01
N MET A 177 18.43 -5.37 -6.48
CA MET A 177 17.39 -6.20 -7.12
C MET A 177 16.83 -5.55 -8.37
N ILE A 178 16.95 -4.21 -8.50
CA ILE A 178 16.49 -3.47 -9.66
C ILE A 178 17.56 -3.61 -10.76
N LYS A 179 17.22 -4.29 -11.85
CA LYS A 179 18.11 -4.41 -13.03
C LYS A 179 17.89 -3.20 -13.93
N ILE A 180 18.85 -2.30 -13.95
CA ILE A 180 18.86 -1.08 -14.80
C ILE A 180 19.34 -1.42 -16.19
#